data_8b047e9cf15d1fd97f3a9e7deb20758e
#
_entry.id   8b047e9cf15d1fd97f3a9e7deb20758e
#
_cell.length_a   1.000
_cell.length_b   1.000
_cell.length_c   1.000
_cell.angle_alpha   90.00
_cell.angle_beta   90.00
_cell.angle_gamma   90.00
#
_symmetry.space_group_name_H-M   'P 1'
#
loop_
_entity.id
_entity.type
_entity.pdbx_description
1 polymer ?
#
loop_
_entity_poly.entity_id
_entity_poly.type
_entity_poly.pdbx_seq_one_letter_code
_entity_poly.pdbx_strand_id
1 'polypeptide(L)'
;MPIVKIETTLGNITVELDAEKAPIGTENFIHYVMDGYYTDTLFHRIIPGFMVQGGGMVEGMQDKPAGEPIENEADNGLKNDRGTLSYART
;
A
#
# COMPACT_ATOMS: atom_id res chain seq x y z
N MET A 1 11.29 10.05 8.59
CA MET A 1 10.35 9.41 7.64
C MET A 1 10.04 8.00 8.13
N PRO A 2 8.77 7.66 8.33
CA PRO A 2 8.42 6.31 8.79
C PRO A 2 8.86 5.25 7.77
N ILE A 3 9.29 4.10 8.27
CA ILE A 3 9.73 2.98 7.45
C ILE A 3 8.86 1.77 7.79
N VAL A 4 8.34 1.11 6.76
CA VAL A 4 7.53 -0.10 6.88
C VAL A 4 8.23 -1.24 6.14
N LYS A 5 8.28 -2.41 6.77
CA LYS A 5 8.80 -3.62 6.13
C LYS A 5 7.64 -4.51 5.71
N ILE A 6 7.60 -4.84 4.42
CA ILE A 6 6.61 -5.76 3.86
C ILE A 6 7.26 -7.14 3.77
N GLU A 7 6.80 -8.07 4.59
CA GLU A 7 7.30 -9.44 4.59
C GLU A 7 6.45 -10.31 3.67
N THR A 8 7.06 -10.87 2.64
CA THR A 8 6.38 -11.72 1.67
C THR A 8 6.99 -13.11 1.65
N THR A 9 6.31 -14.06 1.02
CA THR A 9 6.82 -15.42 0.86
C THR A 9 8.08 -15.50 0.01
N LEU A 10 8.38 -14.45 -0.77
CA LEU A 10 9.55 -14.38 -1.66
C LEU A 10 10.64 -13.43 -1.16
N GLY A 11 10.45 -12.82 0.02
CA GLY A 11 11.42 -11.90 0.60
C GLY A 11 10.76 -10.65 1.16
N ASN A 12 11.59 -9.75 1.67
CA ASN A 12 11.12 -8.53 2.34
C ASN A 12 11.33 -7.31 1.45
N ILE A 13 10.37 -6.38 1.53
CA ILE A 13 10.45 -5.09 0.85
C ILE A 13 10.42 -4.00 1.94
N THR A 14 11.37 -3.09 1.91
CA THR A 14 11.40 -1.96 2.84
C THR A 14 10.91 -0.71 2.12
N VAL A 15 9.95 -0.02 2.73
CA VAL A 15 9.31 1.16 2.16
C VAL A 15 9.48 2.33 3.11
N GLU A 16 9.94 3.47 2.57
CA GLU A 16 10.00 4.74 3.30
C GLU A 16 8.78 5.58 2.94
N LEU A 17 8.05 6.05 3.95
CA LEU A 17 6.80 6.77 3.75
C LEU A 17 7.04 8.28 3.81
N ASP A 18 6.50 9.03 2.83
CA ASP A 18 6.65 10.48 2.76
C ASP A 18 5.53 11.18 3.54
N ALA A 19 5.77 11.38 4.84
CA ALA A 19 4.79 12.01 5.73
C ALA A 19 4.65 13.52 5.48
N GLU A 20 5.60 14.16 4.79
CA GLU A 20 5.51 15.59 4.48
C GLU A 20 4.57 15.85 3.33
N LYS A 21 4.70 15.10 2.24
CA LYS A 21 3.90 15.30 1.02
C LYS A 21 2.63 14.48 0.98
N ALA A 22 2.58 13.38 1.74
CA ALA A 22 1.41 12.51 1.83
C ALA A 22 1.06 12.22 3.28
N PRO A 23 0.71 13.24 4.09
CA PRO A 23 0.48 13.05 5.52
C PRO A 23 -0.75 12.18 5.80
N ILE A 24 -1.85 12.39 5.08
CA ILE A 24 -3.09 11.63 5.29
C ILE A 24 -2.89 10.18 4.86
N GLY A 25 -2.30 9.96 3.68
CA GLY A 25 -2.02 8.62 3.17
C GLY A 25 -1.06 7.85 4.04
N THR A 26 -0.01 8.51 4.53
CA THR A 26 0.98 7.89 5.41
C THR A 26 0.36 7.45 6.73
N GLU A 27 -0.39 8.33 7.39
CA GLU A 27 -1.07 8.02 8.65
C GLU A 27 -2.05 6.87 8.48
N ASN A 28 -2.84 6.90 7.42
CA ASN A 28 -3.82 5.86 7.13
C ASN A 28 -3.14 4.50 6.90
N PHE A 29 -2.06 4.47 6.14
CA PHE A 29 -1.31 3.24 5.88
C PHE A 29 -0.71 2.67 7.16
N ILE A 30 -0.10 3.51 7.99
CA ILE A 30 0.47 3.08 9.27
C ILE A 30 -0.63 2.51 10.18
N HIS A 31 -1.80 3.13 10.19
CA HIS A 31 -2.93 2.66 10.98
C HIS A 31 -3.35 1.24 10.58
N TYR A 32 -3.45 0.97 9.27
CA TYR A 32 -3.74 -0.37 8.77
C TYR A 32 -2.64 -1.37 9.12
N VAL A 33 -1.38 -0.94 9.04
CA VAL A 33 -0.23 -1.79 9.40
C VAL A 33 -0.29 -2.18 10.89
N MET A 34 -0.54 -1.20 11.76
CA MET A 34 -0.61 -1.43 13.20
C MET A 34 -1.79 -2.32 13.60
N ASP A 35 -2.88 -2.26 12.85
CA ASP A 35 -4.05 -3.11 13.07
C ASP A 35 -3.88 -4.53 12.52
N GLY A 36 -2.77 -4.81 11.82
CA GLY A 36 -2.54 -6.11 11.19
C GLY A 36 -3.40 -6.36 9.95
N TYR A 37 -3.96 -5.32 9.35
CA TYR A 37 -4.88 -5.44 8.21
C TYR A 37 -4.23 -6.17 7.02
N TYR A 38 -2.96 -5.88 6.73
CA TYR A 38 -2.27 -6.45 5.58
C TYR A 38 -1.73 -7.85 5.81
N THR A 39 -1.78 -8.36 7.05
CA THR A 39 -1.33 -9.72 7.36
C THR A 39 -2.18 -10.73 6.60
N ASP A 40 -1.51 -11.69 5.93
CA ASP A 40 -2.15 -12.73 5.11
C ASP A 40 -2.97 -12.21 3.93
N THR A 41 -2.70 -11.00 3.47
CA THR A 41 -3.26 -10.50 2.20
C THR A 41 -2.37 -10.91 1.03
N LEU A 42 -2.94 -10.84 -0.19
CA LEU A 42 -2.28 -11.30 -1.40
C LEU A 42 -1.84 -10.13 -2.29
N PHE A 43 -0.76 -10.33 -3.04
CA PHE A 43 -0.49 -9.54 -4.24
C PHE A 43 -1.31 -10.17 -5.38
N HIS A 44 -2.54 -9.73 -5.52
CA HIS A 44 -3.52 -10.37 -6.39
C HIS A 44 -3.45 -9.92 -7.85
N ARG A 45 -2.67 -8.90 -8.15
CA ARG A 45 -2.55 -8.37 -9.51
C ARG A 45 -1.10 -8.01 -9.81
N ILE A 46 -0.54 -8.68 -10.82
CA ILE A 46 0.84 -8.45 -11.24
C ILE A 46 0.83 -8.19 -12.75
N ILE A 47 1.29 -7.02 -13.16
CA ILE A 47 1.44 -6.67 -14.58
C ILE A 47 2.94 -6.45 -14.83
N PRO A 48 3.62 -7.39 -15.50
CA PRO A 48 5.05 -7.27 -15.76
C PRO A 48 5.40 -5.97 -16.47
N GLY A 49 6.44 -5.30 -16.01
CA GLY A 49 6.89 -4.03 -16.57
C GLY A 49 6.03 -2.83 -16.16
N PHE A 50 5.02 -3.02 -15.34
CA PHE A 50 4.13 -1.93 -14.91
C PHE A 50 3.97 -1.87 -13.39
N MET A 51 3.29 -2.84 -12.78
CA MET A 51 2.96 -2.73 -11.35
C MET A 51 2.62 -4.08 -10.72
N VAL A 52 2.66 -4.07 -9.38
CA VAL A 52 2.16 -5.15 -8.53
C VAL A 52 1.17 -4.52 -7.55
N GLN A 53 0.00 -5.11 -7.40
CA GLN A 53 -1.05 -4.61 -6.51
C GLN A 53 -1.42 -5.66 -5.49
N GLY A 54 -1.56 -5.24 -4.22
CA GLY A 54 -1.91 -6.15 -3.15
C GLY A 54 -2.55 -5.45 -1.95
N GLY A 55 -2.85 -6.24 -0.94
CA GLY A 55 -3.36 -5.74 0.34
C GLY A 55 -4.87 -5.71 0.46
N GLY A 56 -5.63 -5.89 -0.64
CA GLY A 56 -7.09 -5.83 -0.62
C GLY A 56 -7.79 -7.18 -0.66
N MET A 57 -7.06 -8.25 -0.88
CA MET A 57 -7.64 -9.59 -1.02
C MET A 57 -6.92 -10.61 -0.15
N VAL A 58 -7.66 -11.61 0.31
CA VAL A 58 -7.14 -12.74 1.06
C VAL A 58 -7.18 -14.00 0.21
N GLU A 59 -6.65 -15.11 0.74
CA GLU A 59 -6.65 -16.39 0.04
C GLU A 59 -8.03 -16.74 -0.49
N GLY A 60 -8.10 -17.25 -1.72
CA GLY A 60 -9.36 -17.49 -2.43
C GLY A 60 -9.84 -16.28 -3.22
N MET A 61 -9.03 -15.22 -3.32
CA MET A 61 -9.32 -13.98 -4.07
C MET A 61 -10.58 -13.27 -3.56
N GLN A 62 -10.83 -13.35 -2.25
CA GLN A 62 -11.93 -12.67 -1.61
C GLN A 62 -11.50 -11.27 -1.16
N ASP A 63 -12.37 -10.29 -1.34
CA ASP A 63 -12.12 -8.92 -0.89
C ASP A 63 -12.09 -8.86 0.63
N LYS A 64 -11.09 -8.17 1.18
CA LYS A 64 -11.01 -7.90 2.62
C LYS A 64 -11.66 -6.55 2.90
N PRO A 65 -12.60 -6.47 3.85
CA PRO A 65 -13.25 -5.20 4.17
C PRO A 65 -12.24 -4.14 4.59
N ALA A 66 -12.38 -2.95 4.03
CA ALA A 66 -11.55 -1.79 4.37
C ALA A 66 -12.35 -0.75 5.13
N GLY A 67 -11.64 0.19 5.76
CA GLY A 67 -12.26 1.34 6.40
C GLY A 67 -12.73 2.38 5.39
N GLU A 68 -13.07 3.56 5.86
CA GLU A 68 -13.54 4.63 4.99
C GLU A 68 -12.44 5.15 4.05
N PRO A 69 -12.80 5.58 2.85
CA PRO A 69 -11.85 6.22 1.95
C PRO A 69 -11.27 7.51 2.56
N ILE A 70 -10.03 7.82 2.19
CA ILE A 70 -9.37 9.05 2.61
C ILE A 70 -9.29 10.04 1.45
N GLU A 71 -8.96 11.30 1.77
CA GLU A 71 -8.76 12.33 0.78
C GLU A 71 -7.65 11.96 -0.20
N ASN A 72 -7.88 12.26 -1.48
CA ASN A 72 -6.89 12.04 -2.52
C ASN A 72 -5.82 13.13 -2.47
N GLU A 73 -4.58 12.74 -2.25
CA GLU A 73 -3.42 13.63 -2.18
C GLU A 73 -2.60 13.62 -3.48
N ALA A 74 -3.20 13.23 -4.60
CA ALA A 74 -2.48 13.06 -5.87
C ALA A 74 -1.83 14.34 -6.41
N ASP A 75 -2.24 15.50 -5.95
CA ASP A 75 -1.69 16.80 -6.35
C ASP A 75 -0.48 17.25 -5.52
N ASN A 76 0.12 16.35 -4.75
CA ASN A 76 1.22 16.66 -3.84
C ASN A 76 2.61 16.73 -4.50
N GLY A 77 2.69 16.58 -5.82
CA GLY A 77 3.94 16.63 -6.58
C GLY A 77 4.69 15.31 -6.69
N LEU A 78 4.23 14.26 -6.03
CA LEU A 78 4.84 12.93 -6.15
C LEU A 78 4.32 12.22 -7.39
N LYS A 79 5.19 11.44 -8.04
CA LYS A 79 4.87 10.68 -9.25
C LYS A 79 5.01 9.19 -9.00
N ASN A 80 4.30 8.39 -9.78
CA ASN A 80 4.36 6.93 -9.71
C ASN A 80 5.55 6.40 -10.53
N ASP A 81 6.74 6.79 -10.13
CA ASP A 81 7.97 6.31 -10.77
C ASP A 81 8.30 4.89 -10.28
N ARG A 82 9.19 4.21 -11.00
CA ARG A 82 9.67 2.90 -10.58
C ARG A 82 10.25 2.97 -9.17
N GLY A 83 9.89 1.99 -8.34
CA GLY A 83 10.34 1.93 -6.95
C GLY A 83 9.48 2.73 -5.99
N THR A 84 8.30 3.17 -6.41
CA THR A 84 7.37 3.89 -5.57
C THR A 84 6.15 3.05 -5.21
N LEU A 85 5.44 3.50 -4.18
CA LEU A 85 4.24 2.88 -3.67
C LEU A 85 3.10 3.90 -3.69
N SER A 86 1.92 3.50 -4.18
CA SER A 86 0.75 4.37 -4.19
C SER A 86 -0.53 3.59 -3.90
N TYR A 87 -1.57 4.30 -3.46
CA TYR A 87 -2.87 3.69 -3.28
C TYR A 87 -3.52 3.36 -4.62
N ALA A 88 -4.18 2.20 -4.69
CA ALA A 88 -5.09 1.88 -5.78
C ALA A 88 -6.43 2.57 -5.48
N ARG A 89 -6.90 3.39 -6.42
CA ARG A 89 -8.15 4.15 -6.26
C ARG A 89 -9.03 3.99 -7.50
N THR A 90 -10.31 4.12 -7.27
CA THR A 90 -11.32 4.17 -8.33
C THR A 90 -11.68 5.61 -8.67
#